data_9fb6f14fc507a982bd022c87173de498
#
_entry.id   9fb6f14fc507a982bd022c87173de498
#
_cell.length_a   1.000
_cell.length_b   1.000
_cell.length_c   1.000
_cell.angle_alpha   90.00
_cell.angle_beta   90.00
_cell.angle_gamma   90.00
#
_symmetry.space_group_name_H-M   'P 1'
#
loop_
_entity.id
_entity.type
_entity.pdbx_description
1 polymer ?
#
loop_
_entity_poly.entity_id
_entity_poly.type
_entity_poly.pdbx_seq_one_letter_code
_entity_poly.pdbx_strand_id
1 'polypeptide(L)'
;PVLHTFGYPEPEIFGFFYVYPGRIASAGIFVPSWFDSPVRTSYRYLQHWMLHPYLWRHLSGGRLRSWGAKTLQESGKRGEPHLAGDGFIRIGEGSGSTNVLTGSGVDEAWMTGVLAAEGVLELLRVGQPFTRQNLERAYVARRRGSWVEAEGRVAEKARDGFTRGVVSGLMGMALAGLTRGRVAMPGKSLPPAQRLPTIEEYYAGRIAPEEIARIREDCRARGLSLHNALMDRCGWPAVPHDGQLLVSHQDALLMGGKVQAPPGYANHVVFLYPNLCETCGTKLCIEMCSGQAIAAGDTGVPTFDRDKCVHCGACLWNCAASHPDDPERTAIEFQAGTGGLHSAEN
;
A
#
# COMPACT_ATOMS: atom_id res chain seq x y z
N PRO A 1 -8.80 17.87 -16.00
CA PRO A 1 -8.58 18.44 -14.68
C PRO A 1 -7.97 17.39 -13.74
N VAL A 2 -7.17 17.87 -12.82
CA VAL A 2 -6.53 17.09 -11.77
C VAL A 2 -7.02 17.63 -10.43
N LEU A 3 -7.43 16.75 -9.54
CA LEU A 3 -7.83 17.08 -8.17
C LEU A 3 -7.10 16.16 -7.20
N HIS A 4 -6.53 16.74 -6.18
CA HIS A 4 -6.04 16.02 -5.00
C HIS A 4 -6.89 16.42 -3.80
N THR A 5 -7.24 15.46 -2.97
CA THR A 5 -8.00 15.65 -1.74
C THR A 5 -7.20 15.19 -0.54
N PHE A 6 -7.45 15.81 0.61
CA PHE A 6 -6.76 15.50 1.86
C PHE A 6 -7.78 15.46 2.99
N GLY A 7 -7.63 14.51 3.90
CA GLY A 7 -8.39 14.47 5.15
C GLY A 7 -9.83 13.95 5.03
N TYR A 8 -10.15 13.18 4.00
CA TYR A 8 -11.46 12.54 3.85
C TYR A 8 -11.34 11.19 3.11
N PRO A 9 -12.01 10.12 3.53
CA PRO A 9 -12.97 9.98 4.67
C PRO A 9 -12.35 10.14 6.07
N GLU A 10 -11.08 9.85 6.24
CA GLU A 10 -10.35 10.02 7.50
C GLU A 10 -9.23 11.05 7.33
N PRO A 11 -8.76 11.72 8.41
CA PRO A 11 -7.80 12.82 8.33
C PRO A 11 -6.50 12.48 7.59
N GLU A 12 -6.11 11.22 7.59
CA GLU A 12 -4.87 10.72 6.99
C GLU A 12 -5.01 10.24 5.55
N ILE A 13 -6.23 10.16 5.02
CA ILE A 13 -6.47 9.66 3.67
C ILE A 13 -6.28 10.77 2.65
N PHE A 14 -5.48 10.47 1.64
CA PHE A 14 -5.31 11.31 0.46
C PHE A 14 -6.06 10.67 -0.70
N GLY A 15 -6.63 11.51 -1.59
CA GLY A 15 -7.32 11.05 -2.76
C GLY A 15 -6.88 11.79 -4.01
N PHE A 16 -7.04 11.15 -5.15
CA PHE A 16 -6.81 11.74 -6.47
C PHE A 16 -7.97 11.48 -7.41
N PHE A 17 -8.22 12.45 -8.26
CA PHE A 17 -9.21 12.37 -9.33
C PHE A 17 -8.64 13.02 -10.58
N TYR A 18 -8.43 12.23 -11.64
CA TYR A 18 -7.89 12.66 -12.90
C TYR A 18 -8.90 12.43 -14.01
N VAL A 19 -9.13 13.42 -14.85
CA VAL A 19 -10.04 13.31 -15.99
C VAL A 19 -9.23 13.35 -17.28
N TYR A 20 -9.44 12.34 -18.09
CA TYR A 20 -8.80 12.15 -19.38
C TYR A 20 -9.76 12.45 -20.54
N PRO A 21 -9.25 12.59 -21.77
CA PRO A 21 -10.10 12.64 -22.97
C PRO A 21 -11.03 11.43 -23.06
N GLY A 22 -12.17 11.59 -23.70
CA GLY A 22 -13.13 10.49 -23.90
C GLY A 22 -14.01 10.20 -22.68
N ARG A 23 -14.12 11.12 -21.73
CA ARG A 23 -14.91 10.95 -20.48
C ARG A 23 -14.41 9.79 -19.61
N ILE A 24 -13.13 9.53 -19.63
CA ILE A 24 -12.48 8.56 -18.75
C ILE A 24 -11.97 9.30 -17.52
N ALA A 25 -12.16 8.73 -16.35
CA ALA A 25 -11.59 9.24 -15.11
C ALA A 25 -10.83 8.14 -14.37
N SER A 26 -9.74 8.54 -13.72
CA SER A 26 -9.03 7.72 -12.73
C SER A 26 -9.27 8.34 -11.36
N ALA A 27 -9.73 7.53 -10.43
CA ALA A 27 -10.09 7.95 -9.09
C ALA A 27 -9.54 6.96 -8.08
N GLY A 28 -8.93 7.44 -7.01
CA GLY A 28 -8.34 6.57 -6.02
C GLY A 28 -8.00 7.27 -4.72
N ILE A 29 -7.69 6.48 -3.72
CA ILE A 29 -7.23 6.95 -2.42
C ILE A 29 -5.92 6.25 -2.02
N PHE A 30 -5.14 6.93 -1.20
CA PHE A 30 -3.99 6.38 -0.51
C PHE A 30 -4.35 6.20 0.96
N VAL A 31 -4.22 4.97 1.45
CA VAL A 31 -4.38 4.64 2.87
C VAL A 31 -2.99 4.31 3.41
N PRO A 32 -2.39 5.20 4.21
CA PRO A 32 -1.05 4.98 4.74
C PRO A 32 -1.01 3.79 5.70
N SER A 33 0.01 2.94 5.57
CA SER A 33 0.20 1.75 6.41
C SER A 33 0.78 2.02 7.79
N TRP A 34 1.26 3.24 8.05
CA TRP A 34 1.86 3.64 9.33
C TRP A 34 0.86 4.14 10.37
N PHE A 35 -0.43 4.09 10.07
CA PHE A 35 -1.49 4.38 11.03
C PHE A 35 -1.77 3.19 11.94
N ASP A 36 -2.15 3.49 13.17
CA ASP A 36 -2.41 2.54 14.23
C ASP A 36 -3.75 1.81 14.10
N SER A 37 -4.35 1.81 12.92
CA SER A 37 -5.67 1.22 12.74
C SER A 37 -5.58 -0.15 12.09
N PRO A 38 -5.92 -1.22 12.82
CA PRO A 38 -6.03 -2.55 12.23
C PRO A 38 -7.26 -2.73 11.34
N VAL A 39 -8.12 -1.71 11.21
CA VAL A 39 -9.45 -1.83 10.60
C VAL A 39 -9.62 -1.04 9.32
N ARG A 40 -8.57 -0.44 8.79
CA ARG A 40 -8.67 0.39 7.59
C ARG A 40 -8.57 -0.47 6.34
N THR A 41 -9.67 -0.61 5.61
CA THR A 41 -9.63 -1.12 4.24
C THR A 41 -9.76 0.00 3.23
N SER A 42 -9.02 -0.13 2.14
CA SER A 42 -9.03 0.84 1.08
C SER A 42 -10.37 0.92 0.34
N TYR A 43 -11.05 -0.22 0.14
CA TYR A 43 -12.21 -0.27 -0.75
C TYR A 43 -13.44 0.47 -0.19
N ARG A 44 -13.81 0.24 1.07
CA ARG A 44 -14.94 0.91 1.71
C ARG A 44 -14.70 2.43 1.79
N TYR A 45 -13.51 2.84 2.15
CA TYR A 45 -13.14 4.26 2.16
C TYR A 45 -13.15 4.88 0.76
N LEU A 46 -12.72 4.16 -0.27
CA LEU A 46 -12.82 4.62 -1.65
C LEU A 46 -14.27 4.89 -2.06
N GLN A 47 -15.20 4.00 -1.71
CA GLN A 47 -16.61 4.19 -2.00
C GLN A 47 -17.18 5.44 -1.30
N HIS A 48 -16.91 5.62 -0.01
CA HIS A 48 -17.32 6.83 0.71
C HIS A 48 -16.68 8.09 0.13
N TRP A 49 -15.41 8.01 -0.25
CA TRP A 49 -14.71 9.13 -0.89
C TRP A 49 -15.36 9.51 -2.24
N MET A 50 -15.72 8.54 -3.07
CA MET A 50 -16.43 8.79 -4.34
C MET A 50 -17.78 9.47 -4.14
N LEU A 51 -18.48 9.15 -3.05
CA LEU A 51 -19.77 9.74 -2.69
C LEU A 51 -19.68 11.17 -2.15
N HIS A 52 -18.49 11.70 -1.91
CA HIS A 52 -18.38 13.11 -1.53
C HIS A 52 -19.05 13.99 -2.59
N PRO A 53 -19.94 14.96 -2.22
CA PRO A 53 -20.76 15.69 -3.17
C PRO A 53 -19.99 16.34 -4.31
N TYR A 54 -18.79 16.83 -4.02
CA TYR A 54 -17.92 17.44 -5.04
C TYR A 54 -17.43 16.43 -6.08
N LEU A 55 -17.15 15.20 -5.69
CA LEU A 55 -16.69 14.14 -6.58
C LEU A 55 -17.87 13.46 -7.29
N TRP A 56 -18.92 13.20 -6.53
CA TRP A 56 -20.09 12.48 -7.03
C TRP A 56 -20.75 13.18 -8.22
N ARG A 57 -20.77 14.50 -8.26
CA ARG A 57 -21.28 15.25 -9.42
C ARG A 57 -20.55 14.93 -10.74
N HIS A 58 -19.30 14.42 -10.67
CA HIS A 58 -18.50 14.02 -11.83
C HIS A 58 -18.54 12.52 -12.08
N LEU A 59 -18.83 11.73 -11.05
CA LEU A 59 -18.81 10.28 -11.08
C LEU A 59 -20.20 9.66 -11.25
N SER A 60 -21.25 10.37 -10.84
CA SER A 60 -22.64 9.88 -10.97
C SER A 60 -22.98 9.47 -12.39
N GLY A 61 -23.56 8.27 -12.53
CA GLY A 61 -23.84 7.66 -13.85
C GLY A 61 -22.59 7.11 -14.56
N GLY A 62 -21.46 7.14 -13.90
CA GLY A 62 -20.21 6.50 -14.39
C GLY A 62 -20.30 4.99 -14.34
N ARG A 63 -19.40 4.34 -15.09
CA ARG A 63 -19.29 2.89 -15.14
C ARG A 63 -17.86 2.47 -14.80
N LEU A 64 -17.71 1.50 -13.92
CA LEU A 64 -16.44 0.91 -13.58
C LEU A 64 -15.84 0.21 -14.82
N ARG A 65 -14.62 0.59 -15.20
CA ARG A 65 -13.88 0.00 -16.31
C ARG A 65 -12.82 -0.97 -15.84
N SER A 66 -12.08 -0.55 -14.85
CA SER A 66 -11.06 -1.38 -14.19
C SER A 66 -10.93 -0.97 -12.73
N TRP A 67 -10.46 -1.89 -11.92
CA TRP A 67 -10.23 -1.67 -10.50
C TRP A 67 -8.98 -2.42 -10.05
N GLY A 68 -8.28 -1.86 -9.06
CA GLY A 68 -7.13 -2.51 -8.47
C GLY A 68 -6.67 -1.81 -7.22
N ALA A 69 -5.85 -2.50 -6.46
CA ALA A 69 -5.13 -1.96 -5.33
C ALA A 69 -3.64 -2.34 -5.44
N LYS A 70 -2.78 -1.53 -4.87
CA LYS A 70 -1.35 -1.78 -4.84
C LYS A 70 -0.75 -1.24 -3.56
N THR A 71 0.07 -2.05 -2.92
CA THR A 71 0.93 -1.59 -1.84
C THR A 71 2.18 -0.95 -2.45
N LEU A 72 2.46 0.27 -2.05
CA LEU A 72 3.67 1.00 -2.42
C LEU A 72 4.58 1.12 -1.21
N GLN A 73 5.86 0.87 -1.40
CA GLN A 73 6.86 1.10 -0.39
C GLN A 73 7.43 2.53 -0.54
N GLU A 74 6.66 3.52 -0.16
CA GLU A 74 7.09 4.93 -0.20
C GLU A 74 8.16 5.25 0.86
N SER A 75 9.20 4.44 0.95
CA SER A 75 10.30 4.68 1.86
C SER A 75 11.31 5.71 1.31
N GLY A 76 11.22 6.02 0.03
CA GLY A 76 12.10 6.96 -0.63
C GLY A 76 13.57 6.60 -0.44
N LYS A 77 14.40 7.61 -0.24
CA LYS A 77 15.86 7.45 -0.09
C LYS A 77 16.26 6.51 1.05
N ARG A 78 15.49 6.48 2.15
CA ARG A 78 15.78 5.61 3.31
C ARG A 78 15.65 4.13 2.98
N GLY A 79 14.69 3.77 2.13
CA GLY A 79 14.45 2.39 1.70
C GLY A 79 15.16 2.01 0.40
N GLU A 80 16.12 2.80 -0.04
CA GLU A 80 16.87 2.53 -1.26
C GLU A 80 17.64 1.21 -1.17
N PRO A 81 17.34 0.24 -2.06
CA PRO A 81 18.08 -1.02 -2.13
C PRO A 81 19.39 -0.86 -2.90
N HIS A 82 20.14 -1.95 -3.08
CA HIS A 82 21.22 -1.97 -4.05
C HIS A 82 20.71 -1.63 -5.46
N LEU A 83 21.26 -0.58 -6.05
CA LEU A 83 20.78 -0.05 -7.33
C LEU A 83 21.31 -0.81 -8.54
N ALA A 84 22.40 -1.54 -8.39
CA ALA A 84 23.00 -2.35 -9.43
C ALA A 84 23.57 -3.65 -8.90
N GLY A 85 23.59 -4.66 -9.75
CA GLY A 85 24.27 -5.94 -9.55
C GLY A 85 24.69 -6.49 -10.90
N ASP A 86 25.28 -7.69 -10.95
CA ASP A 86 25.68 -8.29 -12.20
C ASP A 86 24.47 -8.58 -13.09
N GLY A 87 24.39 -7.92 -14.24
CA GLY A 87 23.33 -8.07 -15.21
C GLY A 87 22.01 -7.34 -14.88
N PHE A 88 21.92 -6.56 -13.79
CA PHE A 88 20.68 -5.83 -13.47
C PHE A 88 20.92 -4.45 -12.87
N ILE A 89 19.95 -3.58 -13.06
CA ILE A 89 19.82 -2.27 -12.39
C ILE A 89 18.38 -2.09 -11.90
N ARG A 90 18.19 -1.24 -10.89
CA ARG A 90 16.88 -0.87 -10.36
C ARG A 90 16.57 0.58 -10.65
N ILE A 91 15.36 0.82 -11.14
CA ILE A 91 14.83 2.14 -11.48
C ILE A 91 13.44 2.33 -10.86
N GLY A 92 12.94 3.54 -10.90
CA GLY A 92 11.60 3.89 -10.44
C GLY A 92 11.39 3.65 -8.95
N GLU A 93 10.14 3.40 -8.58
CA GLU A 93 9.73 3.18 -7.18
C GLU A 93 10.52 2.03 -6.53
N GLY A 94 10.73 0.92 -7.24
CA GLY A 94 11.53 -0.22 -6.76
C GLY A 94 13.01 0.08 -6.51
N SER A 95 13.47 1.30 -6.81
CA SER A 95 14.80 1.82 -6.50
C SER A 95 14.81 2.87 -5.37
N GLY A 96 13.71 3.05 -4.67
CA GLY A 96 13.57 4.06 -3.62
C GLY A 96 13.59 5.50 -4.16
N SER A 97 13.16 5.73 -5.41
CA SER A 97 13.22 7.07 -6.02
C SER A 97 12.07 7.98 -5.62
N THR A 98 10.97 7.46 -5.07
CA THR A 98 9.81 8.26 -4.68
C THR A 98 10.18 9.38 -3.72
N ASN A 99 9.75 10.58 -4.02
CA ASN A 99 9.93 11.74 -3.16
C ASN A 99 8.87 11.75 -2.06
N VAL A 100 9.22 11.30 -0.87
CA VAL A 100 8.26 11.16 0.25
C VAL A 100 7.82 12.51 0.84
N LEU A 101 8.47 13.62 0.51
CA LEU A 101 8.04 14.96 0.92
C LEU A 101 6.86 15.44 0.07
N THR A 102 6.98 15.30 -1.25
CA THR A 102 5.96 15.79 -2.20
C THR A 102 4.93 14.73 -2.58
N GLY A 103 5.24 13.44 -2.37
CA GLY A 103 4.45 12.32 -2.89
C GLY A 103 4.64 12.09 -4.39
N SER A 104 5.62 12.76 -5.03
CA SER A 104 5.96 12.54 -6.42
C SER A 104 6.73 11.22 -6.59
N GLY A 105 6.48 10.55 -7.71
CA GLY A 105 7.18 9.31 -8.05
C GLY A 105 7.32 9.11 -9.55
N VAL A 106 6.48 9.79 -10.35
CA VAL A 106 6.48 9.63 -11.82
C VAL A 106 7.71 10.27 -12.46
N ASP A 107 8.01 11.51 -12.07
CA ASP A 107 9.15 12.25 -12.60
C ASP A 107 10.47 11.60 -12.19
N GLU A 108 10.56 11.14 -10.95
CA GLU A 108 11.69 10.40 -10.40
C GLU A 108 11.87 9.06 -11.12
N ALA A 109 10.79 8.33 -11.35
CA ALA A 109 10.83 7.05 -12.07
C ALA A 109 11.29 7.26 -13.51
N TRP A 110 10.75 8.28 -14.18
CA TRP A 110 11.15 8.66 -15.53
C TRP A 110 12.63 9.01 -15.61
N MET A 111 13.10 9.89 -14.72
CA MET A 111 14.51 10.32 -14.72
C MET A 111 15.44 9.14 -14.44
N THR A 112 15.12 8.28 -13.48
CA THR A 112 15.95 7.09 -13.22
C THR A 112 15.99 6.15 -14.43
N GLY A 113 14.91 6.06 -15.19
CA GLY A 113 14.86 5.32 -16.46
C GLY A 113 15.77 5.93 -17.54
N VAL A 114 15.74 7.26 -17.69
CA VAL A 114 16.63 7.98 -18.62
C VAL A 114 18.10 7.75 -18.26
N LEU A 115 18.47 7.96 -16.99
CA LEU A 115 19.85 7.76 -16.52
C LEU A 115 20.32 6.31 -16.69
N ALA A 116 19.41 5.35 -16.51
CA ALA A 116 19.70 3.93 -16.74
C ALA A 116 19.97 3.66 -18.24
N ALA A 117 19.10 4.16 -19.11
CA ALA A 117 19.27 4.00 -20.56
C ALA A 117 20.60 4.61 -21.05
N GLU A 118 20.94 5.82 -20.60
CA GLU A 118 22.22 6.45 -20.92
C GLU A 118 23.42 5.61 -20.47
N GLY A 119 23.39 5.10 -19.24
CA GLY A 119 24.45 4.24 -18.70
C GLY A 119 24.59 2.93 -19.45
N VAL A 120 23.48 2.27 -19.78
CA VAL A 120 23.48 1.02 -20.56
C VAL A 120 24.00 1.27 -21.97
N LEU A 121 23.57 2.33 -22.65
CA LEU A 121 24.04 2.69 -23.98
C LEU A 121 25.52 3.01 -24.00
N GLU A 122 26.06 3.67 -22.98
CA GLU A 122 27.50 3.91 -22.86
C GLU A 122 28.28 2.59 -22.82
N LEU A 123 27.87 1.65 -21.95
CA LEU A 123 28.53 0.34 -21.83
C LEU A 123 28.47 -0.47 -23.12
N LEU A 124 27.32 -0.43 -23.83
CA LEU A 124 27.16 -1.09 -25.13
C LEU A 124 28.11 -0.50 -26.20
N ARG A 125 28.19 0.82 -26.25
CA ARG A 125 29.06 1.51 -27.24
C ARG A 125 30.54 1.17 -27.06
N VAL A 126 30.98 0.96 -25.82
CA VAL A 126 32.38 0.62 -25.53
C VAL A 126 32.62 -0.87 -25.35
N GLY A 127 31.60 -1.71 -25.61
CA GLY A 127 31.71 -3.17 -25.49
C GLY A 127 32.01 -3.69 -24.10
N GLN A 128 31.62 -2.96 -23.06
CA GLN A 128 31.82 -3.37 -21.67
C GLN A 128 30.68 -4.26 -21.17
N PRO A 129 30.99 -5.33 -20.41
CA PRO A 129 29.98 -6.21 -19.84
C PRO A 129 29.17 -5.50 -18.74
N PHE A 130 27.94 -5.98 -18.50
CA PHE A 130 27.04 -5.45 -17.44
C PHE A 130 27.40 -6.03 -16.07
N THR A 131 28.63 -5.91 -15.67
CA THR A 131 29.05 -6.24 -14.30
C THR A 131 28.54 -5.18 -13.32
N ARG A 132 28.40 -5.54 -12.06
CA ARG A 132 28.05 -4.60 -10.99
C ARG A 132 28.93 -3.36 -11.04
N GLN A 133 30.24 -3.53 -11.12
CA GLN A 133 31.21 -2.43 -11.15
C GLN A 133 30.97 -1.46 -12.33
N ASN A 134 30.74 -1.99 -13.53
CA ASN A 134 30.46 -1.17 -14.70
C ASN A 134 29.13 -0.45 -14.59
N LEU A 135 28.09 -1.13 -14.09
CA LEU A 135 26.76 -0.53 -13.90
C LEU A 135 26.75 0.49 -12.76
N GLU A 136 27.50 0.28 -11.68
CA GLU A 136 27.69 1.31 -10.64
C GLU A 136 28.35 2.57 -11.21
N ARG A 137 29.37 2.43 -12.05
CA ARG A 137 30.03 3.55 -12.69
C ARG A 137 29.12 4.26 -13.71
N ALA A 138 28.44 3.51 -14.57
CA ALA A 138 27.68 4.06 -15.68
C ALA A 138 26.30 4.58 -15.27
N TYR A 139 25.60 3.94 -14.36
CA TYR A 139 24.25 4.32 -13.93
C TYR A 139 24.21 4.93 -12.53
N VAL A 140 24.73 4.22 -11.52
CA VAL A 140 24.57 4.64 -10.12
C VAL A 140 25.28 5.98 -9.86
N ALA A 141 26.46 6.19 -10.41
CA ALA A 141 27.17 7.46 -10.30
C ALA A 141 26.39 8.62 -10.90
N ARG A 142 25.76 8.43 -12.08
CA ARG A 142 24.87 9.44 -12.71
C ARG A 142 23.69 9.77 -11.80
N ARG A 143 23.03 8.75 -11.26
CA ARG A 143 21.91 8.93 -10.34
C ARG A 143 22.32 9.71 -9.09
N ARG A 144 23.48 9.40 -8.49
CA ARG A 144 24.04 10.13 -7.33
C ARG A 144 24.32 11.61 -7.62
N GLY A 145 24.61 11.95 -8.87
CA GLY A 145 24.80 13.33 -9.32
C GLY A 145 23.52 14.03 -9.78
N SER A 146 22.38 13.37 -9.79
CA SER A 146 21.13 13.92 -10.32
C SER A 146 20.31 14.65 -9.26
N TRP A 147 19.29 15.40 -9.73
CA TRP A 147 18.31 16.04 -8.88
C TRP A 147 17.49 15.04 -8.05
N VAL A 148 17.25 13.81 -8.56
CA VAL A 148 16.55 12.75 -7.84
C VAL A 148 17.25 12.41 -6.52
N GLU A 149 18.58 12.32 -6.54
CA GLU A 149 19.36 12.11 -5.32
C GLU A 149 19.28 13.31 -4.37
N ALA A 150 19.41 14.51 -4.93
CA ALA A 150 19.40 15.74 -4.13
C ALA A 150 18.06 15.94 -3.40
N GLU A 151 16.95 15.78 -4.11
CA GLU A 151 15.60 15.89 -3.54
C GLU A 151 15.26 14.72 -2.62
N GLY A 152 15.69 13.50 -2.97
CA GLY A 152 15.53 12.33 -2.12
C GLY A 152 16.17 12.51 -0.73
N ARG A 153 17.34 13.15 -0.66
CA ARG A 153 17.98 13.49 0.63
C ARG A 153 17.20 14.53 1.43
N VAL A 154 16.63 15.53 0.76
CA VAL A 154 15.76 16.52 1.42
C VAL A 154 14.53 15.84 2.02
N ALA A 155 13.94 14.91 1.28
CA ALA A 155 12.71 14.22 1.65
C ALA A 155 12.91 13.11 2.69
N GLU A 156 14.12 12.59 2.87
CA GLU A 156 14.43 11.33 3.56
C GLU A 156 13.74 11.17 4.92
N LYS A 157 13.64 12.24 5.71
CA LYS A 157 13.07 12.25 7.06
C LYS A 157 11.78 13.07 7.18
N ALA A 158 11.23 13.51 6.06
CA ALA A 158 10.10 14.44 6.05
C ALA A 158 8.87 13.90 6.78
N ARG A 159 8.64 12.60 6.72
CA ARG A 159 7.43 11.95 7.29
C ARG A 159 7.64 11.36 8.69
N ASP A 160 8.80 11.46 9.31
CA ASP A 160 9.07 10.88 10.63
C ASP A 160 8.11 11.38 11.71
N GLY A 161 7.70 12.64 11.61
CA GLY A 161 6.74 13.25 12.54
C GLY A 161 5.38 12.58 12.61
N PHE A 162 4.96 11.85 11.56
CA PHE A 162 3.66 11.17 11.56
C PHE A 162 3.54 10.05 12.59
N THR A 163 4.64 9.52 13.09
CA THR A 163 4.63 8.58 14.23
C THR A 163 4.04 9.20 15.51
N ARG A 164 3.88 10.53 15.55
CA ARG A 164 3.28 11.30 16.63
C ARG A 164 1.96 11.98 16.25
N GLY A 165 1.36 11.53 15.15
CA GLY A 165 0.08 12.04 14.64
C GLY A 165 0.23 13.01 13.47
N VAL A 166 -0.90 13.35 12.88
CA VAL A 166 -0.99 14.12 11.62
C VAL A 166 -0.36 15.51 11.75
N VAL A 167 -0.61 16.23 12.84
CA VAL A 167 -0.08 17.60 13.03
C VAL A 167 1.44 17.61 13.07
N SER A 168 2.03 16.69 13.85
CA SER A 168 3.48 16.53 13.93
C SER A 168 4.09 16.11 12.58
N GLY A 169 3.38 15.28 11.84
CA GLY A 169 3.77 14.86 10.48
C GLY A 169 3.82 16.03 9.50
N LEU A 170 2.77 16.83 9.46
CA LEU A 170 2.70 18.02 8.60
C LEU A 170 3.78 19.06 8.97
N MET A 171 4.03 19.27 10.26
CA MET A 171 5.14 20.11 10.72
C MET A 171 6.49 19.55 10.27
N GLY A 172 6.70 18.23 10.35
CA GLY A 172 7.91 17.58 9.87
C GLY A 172 8.14 17.80 8.38
N MET A 173 7.09 17.66 7.56
CA MET A 173 7.15 17.93 6.12
C MET A 173 7.49 19.40 5.84
N ALA A 174 6.86 20.34 6.53
CA ALA A 174 7.14 21.76 6.37
C ALA A 174 8.60 22.10 6.75
N LEU A 175 9.09 21.59 7.87
CA LEU A 175 10.49 21.77 8.30
C LEU A 175 11.48 21.15 7.29
N ALA A 176 11.22 19.94 6.80
CA ALA A 176 12.09 19.31 5.81
C ALA A 176 12.16 20.15 4.53
N GLY A 177 11.04 20.65 4.02
CA GLY A 177 11.00 21.52 2.87
C GLY A 177 11.74 22.83 3.06
N LEU A 178 11.43 23.57 4.14
CA LEU A 178 12.02 24.88 4.44
C LEU A 178 13.52 24.81 4.72
N THR A 179 13.97 23.76 5.41
CA THR A 179 15.39 23.60 5.81
C THR A 179 16.20 22.76 4.84
N ARG A 180 15.60 22.34 3.73
CA ARG A 180 16.19 21.39 2.78
C ARG A 180 16.70 20.11 3.45
N GLY A 181 15.86 19.53 4.32
CA GLY A 181 16.16 18.29 5.02
C GLY A 181 17.14 18.40 6.20
N ARG A 182 17.61 19.61 6.54
CA ARG A 182 18.57 19.80 7.65
C ARG A 182 17.93 19.61 9.02
N VAL A 183 16.64 19.91 9.14
CA VAL A 183 15.85 19.73 10.36
C VAL A 183 14.72 18.75 10.08
N ALA A 184 14.60 17.75 10.94
CA ALA A 184 13.53 16.77 10.88
C ALA A 184 12.87 16.63 12.26
N MET A 185 11.58 16.33 12.25
CA MET A 185 10.89 15.92 13.48
C MET A 185 11.42 14.56 13.92
N PRO A 186 11.73 14.38 15.22
CA PRO A 186 12.17 13.09 15.71
C PRO A 186 11.00 12.09 15.67
N GLY A 187 11.26 10.91 15.15
CA GLY A 187 10.31 9.81 15.11
C GLY A 187 10.94 8.60 14.41
N LYS A 188 10.64 7.43 14.92
CA LYS A 188 10.92 6.15 14.27
C LYS A 188 9.65 5.33 14.35
N SER A 189 9.17 4.86 13.20
CA SER A 189 8.05 3.92 13.19
C SER A 189 8.46 2.63 13.89
N LEU A 190 7.63 2.17 14.81
CA LEU A 190 7.81 0.85 15.42
C LEU A 190 7.39 -0.24 14.43
N PRO A 191 7.96 -1.45 14.55
CA PRO A 191 7.47 -2.61 13.81
C PRO A 191 5.97 -2.84 14.05
N PRO A 192 5.22 -3.40 13.08
CA PRO A 192 3.78 -3.63 13.23
C PRO A 192 3.38 -4.35 14.51
N ALA A 193 4.14 -5.38 14.90
CA ALA A 193 3.87 -6.14 16.13
C ALA A 193 3.93 -5.32 17.42
N GLN A 194 4.63 -4.17 17.42
CA GLN A 194 4.80 -3.31 18.60
C GLN A 194 3.89 -2.09 18.58
N ARG A 195 3.23 -1.79 17.48
CA ARG A 195 2.42 -0.58 17.33
C ARG A 195 0.94 -0.81 17.05
N LEU A 196 0.58 -2.00 16.55
CA LEU A 196 -0.81 -2.26 16.21
C LEU A 196 -1.61 -2.66 17.46
N PRO A 197 -2.67 -1.92 17.80
CA PRO A 197 -3.60 -2.33 18.83
C PRO A 197 -4.39 -3.57 18.40
N THR A 198 -4.95 -4.28 19.36
CA THR A 198 -5.99 -5.26 19.08
C THR A 198 -7.25 -4.56 18.55
N ILE A 199 -8.16 -5.32 17.94
CA ILE A 199 -9.44 -4.76 17.50
C ILE A 199 -10.24 -4.19 18.69
N GLU A 200 -10.22 -4.86 19.81
CA GLU A 200 -10.86 -4.45 21.04
C GLU A 200 -10.30 -3.12 21.58
N GLU A 201 -8.99 -2.96 21.58
CA GLU A 201 -8.34 -1.72 21.99
C GLU A 201 -8.64 -0.57 21.02
N TYR A 202 -8.63 -0.84 19.72
CA TYR A 202 -8.91 0.18 18.69
C TYR A 202 -10.35 0.70 18.78
N TYR A 203 -11.31 -0.18 19.06
CA TYR A 203 -12.71 0.20 19.22
C TYR A 203 -13.11 0.56 20.65
N ALA A 204 -12.19 0.56 21.62
CA ALA A 204 -12.47 0.95 22.98
C ALA A 204 -13.20 2.30 23.05
N GLY A 205 -14.31 2.33 23.79
CA GLY A 205 -15.17 3.52 23.91
C GLY A 205 -16.13 3.77 22.73
N ARG A 206 -16.06 2.97 21.64
CA ARG A 206 -16.99 3.01 20.51
C ARG A 206 -17.88 1.77 20.44
N ILE A 207 -17.29 0.61 20.63
CA ILE A 207 -18.01 -0.69 20.65
C ILE A 207 -17.53 -1.43 21.90
N ALA A 208 -18.46 -2.01 22.66
CA ALA A 208 -18.12 -2.81 23.82
C ALA A 208 -17.43 -4.12 23.41
N PRO A 209 -16.43 -4.61 24.18
CA PRO A 209 -15.70 -5.84 23.83
C PRO A 209 -16.62 -7.06 23.64
N GLU A 210 -17.67 -7.15 24.44
CA GLU A 210 -18.67 -8.23 24.35
C GLU A 210 -19.48 -8.14 23.05
N GLU A 211 -19.73 -6.93 22.55
CA GLU A 211 -20.38 -6.72 21.27
C GLU A 211 -19.45 -7.11 20.11
N ILE A 212 -18.16 -6.77 20.19
CA ILE A 212 -17.16 -7.18 19.21
C ILE A 212 -17.08 -8.71 19.15
N ALA A 213 -17.08 -9.38 20.31
CA ALA A 213 -17.04 -10.84 20.38
C ALA A 213 -18.26 -11.47 19.68
N ARG A 214 -19.46 -10.95 19.94
CA ARG A 214 -20.71 -11.42 19.28
C ARG A 214 -20.68 -11.20 17.77
N ILE A 215 -20.24 -10.01 17.32
CA ILE A 215 -20.12 -9.71 15.90
C ILE A 215 -19.12 -10.66 15.23
N ARG A 216 -18.00 -10.94 15.91
CA ARG A 216 -16.97 -11.87 15.41
C ARG A 216 -17.54 -13.28 15.25
N GLU A 217 -18.30 -13.76 16.22
CA GLU A 217 -18.95 -15.08 16.16
C GLU A 217 -19.99 -15.16 15.01
N ASP A 218 -20.87 -14.15 14.90
CA ASP A 218 -21.84 -14.07 13.79
C ASP A 218 -21.16 -14.01 12.43
N CYS A 219 -20.11 -13.21 12.28
CA CYS A 219 -19.36 -13.13 11.06
C CYS A 219 -18.71 -14.46 10.68
N ARG A 220 -18.13 -15.18 11.64
CA ARG A 220 -17.57 -16.52 11.41
C ARG A 220 -18.64 -17.52 10.97
N ALA A 221 -19.77 -17.54 11.67
CA ALA A 221 -20.88 -18.45 11.33
C ALA A 221 -21.47 -18.21 9.95
N ARG A 222 -21.48 -16.96 9.48
CA ARG A 222 -22.09 -16.54 8.22
C ARG A 222 -21.09 -16.34 7.09
N GLY A 223 -19.79 -16.54 7.32
CA GLY A 223 -18.75 -16.28 6.32
C GLY A 223 -18.63 -14.78 5.94
N LEU A 224 -18.92 -13.88 6.87
CA LEU A 224 -18.87 -12.43 6.65
C LEU A 224 -17.55 -11.84 7.13
N SER A 225 -17.18 -10.69 6.57
CA SER A 225 -16.01 -9.93 7.01
C SER A 225 -16.29 -9.22 8.34
N LEU A 226 -15.56 -9.58 9.39
CA LEU A 226 -15.60 -8.87 10.67
C LEU A 226 -15.33 -7.38 10.49
N HIS A 227 -14.32 -7.06 9.71
CA HIS A 227 -13.94 -5.69 9.39
C HIS A 227 -15.12 -4.88 8.86
N ASN A 228 -15.84 -5.38 7.83
CA ASN A 228 -16.99 -4.68 7.27
C ASN A 228 -18.09 -4.46 8.30
N ALA A 229 -18.37 -5.47 9.12
CA ALA A 229 -19.38 -5.39 10.17
C ALA A 229 -19.04 -4.35 11.23
N LEU A 230 -17.76 -4.22 11.60
CA LEU A 230 -17.30 -3.19 12.54
C LEU A 230 -17.32 -1.79 11.90
N MET A 231 -16.97 -1.65 10.62
CA MET A 231 -17.11 -0.39 9.91
C MET A 231 -18.57 0.07 9.83
N ASP A 232 -19.51 -0.83 9.59
CA ASP A 232 -20.93 -0.52 9.59
C ASP A 232 -21.39 0.13 10.92
N ARG A 233 -20.83 -0.32 12.05
CA ARG A 233 -21.10 0.19 13.39
C ARG A 233 -20.40 1.53 13.69
N CYS A 234 -19.29 1.82 13.02
CA CYS A 234 -18.40 2.95 13.33
C CYS A 234 -18.53 4.14 12.35
N GLY A 235 -19.63 4.28 11.67
CA GLY A 235 -19.91 5.46 10.83
C GLY A 235 -19.49 5.33 9.37
N TRP A 236 -19.03 4.17 8.95
CA TRP A 236 -18.70 3.87 7.56
C TRP A 236 -19.53 2.70 7.03
N PRO A 237 -20.87 2.83 6.99
CA PRO A 237 -21.75 1.74 6.55
C PRO A 237 -21.51 1.36 5.10
N ALA A 238 -21.99 0.18 4.71
CA ALA A 238 -22.03 -0.21 3.32
C ALA A 238 -22.82 0.83 2.50
N VAL A 239 -22.27 1.23 1.36
CA VAL A 239 -22.95 2.14 0.45
C VAL A 239 -23.94 1.36 -0.42
N PRO A 240 -25.08 1.93 -0.80
CA PRO A 240 -25.98 1.32 -1.77
C PRO A 240 -25.26 1.12 -3.10
N HIS A 241 -25.30 -0.10 -3.62
CA HIS A 241 -24.69 -0.43 -4.90
C HIS A 241 -25.63 -0.06 -6.05
N ASP A 242 -25.10 0.56 -7.10
CA ASP A 242 -25.83 0.89 -8.34
C ASP A 242 -25.61 -0.15 -9.46
N GLY A 243 -24.76 -1.14 -9.20
CA GLY A 243 -24.40 -2.19 -10.15
C GLY A 243 -23.53 -1.72 -11.32
N GLN A 244 -23.09 -0.47 -11.35
CA GLN A 244 -22.28 0.11 -12.42
C GLN A 244 -20.94 0.65 -11.91
N LEU A 245 -20.96 1.66 -11.06
CA LEU A 245 -19.77 2.25 -10.45
C LEU A 245 -19.61 1.84 -8.99
N LEU A 246 -20.68 1.87 -8.25
CA LEU A 246 -20.74 1.43 -6.86
C LEU A 246 -21.17 -0.04 -6.83
N VAL A 247 -20.20 -0.91 -6.65
CA VAL A 247 -20.42 -2.36 -6.68
C VAL A 247 -19.78 -3.01 -5.44
N SER A 248 -20.09 -4.26 -5.18
CA SER A 248 -19.41 -5.02 -4.12
C SER A 248 -17.92 -5.18 -4.45
N HIS A 249 -17.13 -5.51 -3.45
CA HIS A 249 -15.71 -5.78 -3.64
C HIS A 249 -15.48 -6.95 -4.61
N GLN A 250 -16.30 -8.00 -4.49
CA GLN A 250 -16.26 -9.17 -5.36
C GLN A 250 -16.65 -8.82 -6.79
N ASP A 251 -17.72 -8.04 -6.97
CA ASP A 251 -18.13 -7.58 -8.29
C ASP A 251 -17.08 -6.66 -8.94
N ALA A 252 -16.43 -5.81 -8.16
CA ALA A 252 -15.33 -4.99 -8.65
C ALA A 252 -14.17 -5.85 -9.19
N LEU A 253 -13.83 -6.94 -8.51
CA LEU A 253 -12.82 -7.90 -8.99
C LEU A 253 -13.25 -8.59 -10.29
N LEU A 254 -14.52 -8.97 -10.39
CA LEU A 254 -15.06 -9.60 -11.58
C LEU A 254 -15.13 -8.63 -12.77
N MET A 255 -15.58 -7.40 -12.54
CA MET A 255 -15.69 -6.38 -13.58
C MET A 255 -14.33 -5.84 -14.02
N GLY A 256 -13.38 -5.72 -13.09
CA GLY A 256 -12.04 -5.23 -13.36
C GLY A 256 -11.14 -6.22 -14.10
N GLY A 257 -11.60 -7.47 -14.26
CA GLY A 257 -10.75 -8.57 -14.71
C GLY A 257 -9.75 -8.99 -13.63
N LYS A 258 -9.22 -10.20 -13.79
CA LYS A 258 -8.17 -10.73 -12.91
C LYS A 258 -6.86 -10.75 -13.67
N VAL A 259 -5.81 -10.22 -13.11
CA VAL A 259 -4.45 -10.54 -13.56
C VAL A 259 -4.19 -11.99 -13.15
N GLN A 260 -4.23 -12.88 -14.11
CA GLN A 260 -3.92 -14.28 -13.86
C GLN A 260 -2.43 -14.49 -13.93
N ALA A 261 -1.85 -15.02 -12.86
CA ALA A 261 -0.49 -15.53 -12.95
C ALA A 261 -0.47 -16.79 -13.83
N PRO A 262 0.58 -16.99 -14.65
CA PRO A 262 0.76 -18.24 -15.38
C PRO A 262 0.70 -19.44 -14.42
N PRO A 263 0.27 -20.62 -14.91
CA PRO A 263 0.31 -21.85 -14.12
C PRO A 263 1.72 -22.10 -13.55
N GLY A 264 1.79 -22.52 -12.29
CA GLY A 264 3.06 -22.80 -11.62
C GLY A 264 3.72 -21.61 -10.91
N TYR A 265 3.16 -20.41 -11.00
CA TYR A 265 3.62 -19.30 -10.17
C TYR A 265 3.26 -19.54 -8.70
N ALA A 266 4.23 -19.28 -7.82
CA ALA A 266 4.01 -19.32 -6.37
C ALA A 266 3.01 -18.25 -5.92
N ASN A 267 2.40 -18.45 -4.77
CA ASN A 267 1.59 -17.43 -4.12
C ASN A 267 2.46 -16.22 -3.77
N HIS A 268 1.92 -15.02 -3.97
CA HIS A 268 2.61 -13.78 -3.59
C HIS A 268 2.47 -13.44 -2.11
N VAL A 269 1.54 -14.06 -1.40
CA VAL A 269 1.42 -13.99 0.07
C VAL A 269 1.92 -15.32 0.63
N VAL A 270 2.98 -15.26 1.42
CA VAL A 270 3.64 -16.44 1.99
C VAL A 270 3.73 -16.28 3.49
N PHE A 271 3.37 -17.33 4.23
CA PHE A 271 3.53 -17.41 5.68
C PHE A 271 4.88 -18.07 5.97
N LEU A 272 5.89 -17.24 6.27
CA LEU A 272 7.28 -17.69 6.43
C LEU A 272 7.54 -18.51 7.69
N TYR A 273 6.81 -18.20 8.76
CA TYR A 273 7.04 -18.78 10.08
C TYR A 273 5.74 -19.41 10.62
N PRO A 274 5.43 -20.66 10.21
CA PRO A 274 4.19 -21.34 10.61
C PRO A 274 3.96 -21.34 12.13
N ASN A 275 5.00 -21.62 12.91
CA ASN A 275 4.95 -21.64 14.37
C ASN A 275 4.52 -20.29 14.99
N LEU A 276 4.93 -19.18 14.40
CA LEU A 276 4.49 -17.84 14.83
C LEU A 276 3.02 -17.60 14.44
N CYS A 277 2.60 -18.13 13.30
CA CYS A 277 1.21 -18.06 12.88
C CYS A 277 0.31 -18.90 13.80
N GLU A 278 0.72 -20.11 14.15
CA GLU A 278 -0.03 -21.01 15.05
C GLU A 278 -0.32 -20.36 16.41
N THR A 279 0.69 -19.71 16.98
CA THR A 279 0.62 -19.08 18.30
C THR A 279 0.08 -17.65 18.28
N CYS A 280 -0.13 -17.05 17.10
CA CYS A 280 -0.63 -15.69 16.97
C CYS A 280 -2.06 -15.57 17.48
N GLY A 281 -2.28 -14.83 18.58
CA GLY A 281 -3.59 -14.65 19.20
C GLY A 281 -4.53 -13.71 18.45
N THR A 282 -3.98 -12.74 17.69
CA THR A 282 -4.80 -11.69 17.08
C THR A 282 -5.31 -12.06 15.68
N LYS A 283 -4.53 -12.80 14.88
CA LYS A 283 -4.88 -13.18 13.50
C LYS A 283 -5.43 -12.02 12.66
N LEU A 284 -4.89 -10.81 12.85
CA LEU A 284 -5.36 -9.61 12.14
C LEU A 284 -5.30 -9.75 10.62
N CYS A 285 -4.36 -10.53 10.09
CA CYS A 285 -4.27 -10.81 8.65
C CYS A 285 -5.55 -11.45 8.08
N ILE A 286 -6.29 -12.22 8.88
CA ILE A 286 -7.59 -12.80 8.52
C ILE A 286 -8.69 -11.75 8.69
N GLU A 287 -8.77 -11.14 9.87
CA GLU A 287 -9.85 -10.22 10.23
C GLU A 287 -9.84 -8.94 9.39
N MET A 288 -8.65 -8.53 8.94
CA MET A 288 -8.44 -7.34 8.10
C MET A 288 -8.50 -7.58 6.60
N CYS A 289 -8.58 -8.82 6.17
CA CYS A 289 -8.59 -9.14 4.75
C CYS A 289 -9.90 -8.73 4.09
N SER A 290 -9.93 -7.56 3.46
CA SER A 290 -11.12 -7.03 2.80
C SER A 290 -11.61 -7.92 1.64
N GLY A 291 -10.70 -8.61 0.96
CA GLY A 291 -11.03 -9.58 -0.09
C GLY A 291 -11.39 -10.96 0.43
N GLN A 292 -11.30 -11.19 1.76
CA GLN A 292 -11.48 -12.53 2.37
C GLN A 292 -10.59 -13.61 1.71
N ALA A 293 -9.43 -13.19 1.24
CA ALA A 293 -8.44 -14.05 0.60
C ALA A 293 -7.60 -14.85 1.60
N ILE A 294 -7.59 -14.43 2.87
CA ILE A 294 -6.89 -15.13 3.95
C ILE A 294 -7.93 -15.67 4.91
N ALA A 295 -7.88 -16.96 5.15
CA ALA A 295 -8.81 -17.68 6.03
C ALA A 295 -8.06 -18.49 7.08
N ALA A 296 -8.77 -18.92 8.12
CA ALA A 296 -8.22 -19.84 9.12
C ALA A 296 -7.90 -21.19 8.46
N GLY A 297 -6.71 -21.71 8.75
CA GLY A 297 -6.34 -23.07 8.37
C GLY A 297 -6.45 -24.04 9.55
N ASP A 298 -6.54 -25.33 9.25
CA ASP A 298 -6.73 -26.41 10.23
C ASP A 298 -5.58 -26.52 11.24
N THR A 299 -4.38 -26.15 10.83
CA THR A 299 -3.17 -26.18 11.68
C THR A 299 -2.97 -24.89 12.48
N GLY A 300 -3.86 -23.91 12.37
CA GLY A 300 -3.64 -22.57 12.93
C GLY A 300 -2.80 -21.65 12.05
N VAL A 301 -2.14 -22.15 11.01
CA VAL A 301 -1.52 -21.33 9.96
C VAL A 301 -2.61 -20.89 8.98
N PRO A 302 -2.71 -19.59 8.66
CA PRO A 302 -3.72 -19.13 7.70
C PRO A 302 -3.52 -19.71 6.31
N THR A 303 -4.61 -19.89 5.58
CA THR A 303 -4.62 -20.24 4.16
C THR A 303 -4.78 -19.01 3.30
N PHE A 304 -4.32 -19.07 2.06
CA PHE A 304 -4.40 -17.96 1.12
C PHE A 304 -5.05 -18.40 -0.21
N ASP A 305 -6.10 -17.67 -0.59
CA ASP A 305 -6.79 -17.80 -1.86
C ASP A 305 -6.40 -16.63 -2.78
N ARG A 306 -5.55 -16.90 -3.76
CA ARG A 306 -5.06 -15.91 -4.71
C ARG A 306 -6.18 -15.23 -5.48
N ASP A 307 -7.22 -15.97 -5.83
CA ASP A 307 -8.30 -15.49 -6.69
C ASP A 307 -9.18 -14.43 -6.02
N LYS A 308 -9.17 -14.39 -4.70
CA LYS A 308 -9.87 -13.37 -3.91
C LYS A 308 -8.99 -12.18 -3.55
N CYS A 309 -7.68 -12.29 -3.76
CA CYS A 309 -6.75 -11.26 -3.32
C CYS A 309 -6.83 -10.01 -4.20
N VAL A 310 -6.93 -8.85 -3.56
CA VAL A 310 -6.99 -7.54 -4.19
C VAL A 310 -5.64 -6.80 -4.16
N HIS A 311 -4.59 -7.46 -3.73
CA HIS A 311 -3.22 -6.94 -3.66
C HIS A 311 -3.04 -5.67 -2.81
N CYS A 312 -3.91 -5.43 -1.82
CA CYS A 312 -3.84 -4.22 -0.98
C CYS A 312 -2.70 -4.25 0.05
N GLY A 313 -2.09 -5.41 0.33
CA GLY A 313 -1.00 -5.55 1.30
C GLY A 313 -1.41 -5.41 2.77
N ALA A 314 -2.70 -5.27 3.09
CA ALA A 314 -3.16 -5.08 4.47
C ALA A 314 -2.70 -6.22 5.41
N CYS A 315 -2.62 -7.45 4.93
CA CYS A 315 -2.12 -8.60 5.69
C CYS A 315 -0.67 -8.43 6.16
N LEU A 316 0.20 -7.90 5.31
CA LEU A 316 1.60 -7.64 5.66
C LEU A 316 1.70 -6.55 6.73
N TRP A 317 1.01 -5.42 6.54
CA TRP A 317 1.09 -4.27 7.44
C TRP A 317 0.39 -4.49 8.77
N ASN A 318 -0.56 -5.42 8.83
CA ASN A 318 -1.28 -5.80 10.05
C ASN A 318 -0.78 -7.13 10.64
N CYS A 319 0.36 -7.66 10.20
CA CYS A 319 0.95 -8.84 10.80
C CYS A 319 1.59 -8.48 12.15
N ALA A 320 0.95 -8.94 13.24
CA ALA A 320 1.46 -8.74 14.59
C ALA A 320 2.48 -9.81 15.03
N ALA A 321 2.68 -10.85 14.23
CA ALA A 321 3.66 -11.91 14.51
C ALA A 321 5.01 -11.53 13.90
N SER A 322 6.00 -11.20 14.73
CA SER A 322 7.37 -10.89 14.31
C SER A 322 8.34 -12.00 14.69
N HIS A 323 9.41 -12.10 13.92
CA HIS A 323 10.48 -13.04 14.24
C HIS A 323 11.16 -12.63 15.56
N PRO A 324 11.48 -13.56 16.46
CA PRO A 324 12.09 -13.24 17.77
C PRO A 324 13.42 -12.48 17.65
N ASP A 325 14.24 -12.86 16.67
CA ASP A 325 15.58 -12.29 16.48
C ASP A 325 15.60 -11.08 15.54
N ASP A 326 14.48 -10.78 14.88
CA ASP A 326 14.37 -9.66 13.95
C ASP A 326 12.94 -9.10 13.96
N PRO A 327 12.64 -8.12 14.81
CA PRO A 327 11.29 -7.54 14.94
C PRO A 327 10.77 -6.86 13.65
N GLU A 328 11.64 -6.50 12.73
CA GLU A 328 11.25 -5.93 11.43
C GLU A 328 10.72 -7.01 10.45
N ARG A 329 11.02 -8.29 10.71
CA ARG A 329 10.54 -9.41 9.92
C ARG A 329 9.24 -9.95 10.50
N THR A 330 8.17 -9.78 9.77
CA THR A 330 6.87 -10.36 10.12
C THR A 330 6.71 -11.78 9.55
N ALA A 331 5.72 -12.52 10.06
CA ALA A 331 5.45 -13.88 9.58
C ALA A 331 4.85 -13.91 8.16
N ILE A 332 4.47 -12.79 7.60
CA ILE A 332 3.97 -12.67 6.23
C ILE A 332 5.01 -11.98 5.35
N GLU A 333 5.26 -12.57 4.19
CA GLU A 333 6.02 -11.94 3.12
C GLU A 333 5.13 -11.73 1.89
N PHE A 334 5.29 -10.56 1.26
CA PHE A 334 4.63 -10.22 0.00
C PHE A 334 5.65 -10.35 -1.12
N GLN A 335 5.55 -11.45 -1.88
CA GLN A 335 6.52 -11.77 -2.93
C GLN A 335 6.10 -11.17 -4.28
N ALA A 336 7.07 -11.01 -5.17
CA ALA A 336 6.82 -10.63 -6.55
C ALA A 336 6.13 -11.76 -7.34
N GLY A 337 5.50 -11.42 -8.44
CA GLY A 337 5.09 -12.37 -9.48
C GLY A 337 3.60 -12.52 -9.69
N THR A 338 2.78 -12.03 -8.82
CA THR A 338 1.33 -12.04 -9.03
C THR A 338 0.74 -10.74 -8.55
N GLY A 339 0.06 -10.09 -9.37
CA GLY A 339 -0.65 -8.92 -8.98
C GLY A 339 -0.24 -7.70 -9.76
N GLY A 340 -1.14 -6.79 -9.78
CA GLY A 340 -1.05 -5.58 -10.55
C GLY A 340 -2.43 -5.02 -10.75
N LEU A 341 -2.62 -4.39 -11.87
CA LEU A 341 -3.90 -3.86 -12.27
C LEU A 341 -4.82 -5.00 -12.72
N HIS A 342 -6.03 -4.97 -12.24
CA HIS A 342 -7.11 -5.77 -12.77
C HIS A 342 -7.76 -4.98 -13.91
N SER A 343 -7.69 -5.50 -15.11
CA SER A 343 -8.30 -4.91 -16.30
C SER A 343 -9.37 -5.84 -16.87
N ALA A 344 -10.49 -5.28 -17.26
CA ALA A 344 -11.52 -6.02 -17.96
C ALA A 344 -11.14 -6.39 -19.42
N GLU A 345 -10.06 -5.80 -19.91
CA GLU A 345 -9.57 -5.98 -21.28
C GLU A 345 -8.43 -6.99 -21.41
N ASN A 346 -7.98 -7.58 -20.29
CA ASN A 346 -6.91 -8.58 -20.23
C ASN A 346 -7.47 -10.00 -20.10
#